data_ed34acbdfb7da933c5cde2022bbb5c33
#
_entry.id   ed34acbdfb7da933c5cde2022bbb5c33
#
_cell.length_a   1.000
_cell.length_b   1.000
_cell.length_c   1.000
_cell.angle_alpha   90.00
_cell.angle_beta   90.00
_cell.angle_gamma   90.00
#
_symmetry.space_group_name_H-M   'P 1'
#
loop_
_entity.id
_entity.type
_entity.pdbx_description
1 polymer ?
#
loop_
_entity_poly.entity_id
_entity_poly.type
_entity_poly.pdbx_seq_one_letter_code
_entity_poly.pdbx_strand_id
1 'polypeptide(L)'
;LVQGVAGDKGGIGYFGLAYYAENKNKLDAVAVKNAAGKFVLPSLETTMDGSYNPLARPLFIYLNATKAAFDPNVKKFIEYYLKHAGKMAQEVGYIPFSKDEYKAIEDHYKGLKTGTAFEKPAIGLSVKQMLELSAANK
;
A
#
# COMPACT_ATOMS: atom_id res chain seq x y z
N LEU A 1 10.95 -17.09 5.67
CA LEU A 1 10.87 -16.19 6.83
C LEU A 1 9.89 -16.73 7.89
N VAL A 2 8.61 -16.94 7.55
CA VAL A 2 7.59 -17.44 8.52
C VAL A 2 8.05 -18.68 9.26
N GLN A 3 8.52 -19.71 8.55
CA GLN A 3 9.00 -20.96 9.16
C GLN A 3 10.22 -20.75 10.09
N GLY A 4 11.13 -19.85 9.70
CA GLY A 4 12.31 -19.54 10.52
C GLY A 4 11.91 -18.89 11.85
N VAL A 5 10.99 -17.91 11.81
CA VAL A 5 10.51 -17.26 13.03
C VAL A 5 9.69 -18.20 13.90
N ALA A 6 8.82 -19.02 13.29
CA ALA A 6 7.99 -19.98 14.03
C ALA A 6 8.82 -21.10 14.68
N GLY A 7 10.01 -21.40 14.16
CA GLY A 7 10.93 -22.42 14.70
C GLY A 7 11.89 -21.92 15.77
N ASP A 8 11.95 -20.61 16.01
CA ASP A 8 12.90 -19.99 16.96
C ASP A 8 12.16 -19.10 17.96
N LYS A 9 12.18 -19.49 19.24
CA LYS A 9 11.53 -18.72 20.33
C LYS A 9 12.09 -17.30 20.53
N GLY A 10 13.32 -17.04 20.08
CA GLY A 10 13.96 -15.73 20.09
C GLY A 10 13.88 -15.01 18.74
N GLY A 11 13.29 -15.68 17.74
CA GLY A 11 13.23 -15.19 16.38
C GLY A 11 12.29 -13.99 16.20
N ILE A 12 12.73 -12.96 15.50
CA ILE A 12 11.91 -11.85 15.04
C ILE A 12 11.98 -11.77 13.52
N GLY A 13 10.84 -11.45 12.88
CA GLY A 13 10.76 -11.35 11.44
C GLY A 13 9.94 -10.13 11.00
N TYR A 14 10.26 -9.62 9.81
CA TYR A 14 9.51 -8.57 9.14
C TYR A 14 9.05 -9.05 7.76
N PHE A 15 7.74 -9.04 7.53
CA PHE A 15 7.12 -9.48 6.27
C PHE A 15 5.70 -8.91 6.12
N GLY A 16 5.11 -9.08 4.95
CA GLY A 16 3.78 -8.55 4.66
C GLY A 16 2.70 -9.13 5.57
N LEU A 17 1.71 -8.32 5.92
CA LEU A 17 0.61 -8.67 6.82
C LEU A 17 -0.16 -9.92 6.38
N ALA A 18 -0.29 -10.16 5.07
CA ALA A 18 -0.93 -11.37 4.52
C ALA A 18 -0.31 -12.66 5.07
N TYR A 19 1.03 -12.74 5.08
CA TYR A 19 1.74 -13.92 5.61
C TYR A 19 1.50 -14.12 7.11
N TYR A 20 1.42 -13.06 7.88
CA TYR A 20 1.05 -13.14 9.30
C TYR A 20 -0.41 -13.59 9.45
N ALA A 21 -1.33 -13.05 8.68
CA ALA A 21 -2.75 -13.39 8.74
C ALA A 21 -3.03 -14.88 8.52
N GLU A 22 -2.30 -15.50 7.59
CA GLU A 22 -2.36 -16.94 7.30
C GLU A 22 -1.68 -17.83 8.35
N ASN A 23 -0.84 -17.26 9.20
CA ASN A 23 -0.02 -18.01 10.17
C ASN A 23 -0.18 -17.53 11.63
N LYS A 24 -1.32 -16.93 11.98
CA LYS A 24 -1.63 -16.41 13.33
C LYS A 24 -1.55 -17.47 14.43
N ASN A 25 -1.70 -18.73 14.07
CA ASN A 25 -1.59 -19.87 15.00
C ASN A 25 -0.14 -20.26 15.32
N LYS A 26 0.85 -19.67 14.62
CA LYS A 26 2.28 -19.97 14.77
C LYS A 26 3.13 -18.77 15.12
N LEU A 27 2.59 -17.59 14.97
CA LEU A 27 3.30 -16.31 15.10
C LEU A 27 2.50 -15.33 15.94
N ASP A 28 3.20 -14.56 16.77
CA ASP A 28 2.65 -13.40 17.46
C ASP A 28 3.08 -12.10 16.78
N ALA A 29 2.16 -11.16 16.69
CA ALA A 29 2.49 -9.83 16.15
C ALA A 29 3.06 -8.94 17.25
N VAL A 30 4.11 -8.22 16.92
CA VAL A 30 4.70 -7.22 17.81
C VAL A 30 4.03 -5.86 17.57
N ALA A 31 3.55 -5.23 18.64
CA ALA A 31 3.00 -3.89 18.56
C ALA A 31 4.10 -2.86 18.31
N VAL A 32 3.83 -1.93 17.39
CA VAL A 32 4.76 -0.85 17.01
C VAL A 32 4.29 0.46 17.61
N LYS A 33 5.20 1.22 18.19
CA LYS A 33 4.90 2.56 18.73
C LYS A 33 4.73 3.54 17.57
N ASN A 34 3.52 4.08 17.42
CA ASN A 34 3.20 5.04 16.37
C ASN A 34 3.66 6.47 16.71
N ALA A 35 3.47 7.41 15.77
CA ALA A 35 3.85 8.81 15.94
C ALA A 35 3.14 9.51 17.12
N ALA A 36 1.96 9.04 17.50
CA ALA A 36 1.23 9.53 18.69
C ALA A 36 1.69 8.86 20.00
N GLY A 37 2.72 8.04 19.97
CA GLY A 37 3.29 7.35 21.13
C GLY A 37 2.50 6.13 21.61
N LYS A 38 1.48 5.68 20.86
CA LYS A 38 0.67 4.50 21.18
C LYS A 38 1.26 3.24 20.57
N PHE A 39 1.21 2.12 21.28
CA PHE A 39 1.55 0.81 20.75
C PHE A 39 0.36 0.24 19.98
N VAL A 40 0.55 -0.07 18.69
CA VAL A 40 -0.48 -0.52 17.76
C VAL A 40 -0.06 -1.83 17.11
N LEU A 41 -0.94 -2.83 17.12
CA LEU A 41 -0.74 -4.09 16.41
C LEU A 41 -1.09 -3.94 14.91
N PRO A 42 -0.40 -4.66 14.02
CA PRO A 42 -0.74 -4.69 12.61
C PRO A 42 -2.07 -5.41 12.39
N SER A 43 -3.01 -4.74 11.75
CA SER A 43 -4.28 -5.31 11.32
C SER A 43 -4.80 -4.59 10.06
N LEU A 44 -5.84 -5.14 9.44
CA LEU A 44 -6.54 -4.48 8.34
C LEU A 44 -7.04 -3.09 8.81
N GLU A 45 -7.71 -3.05 9.96
CA GLU A 45 -8.31 -1.85 10.52
C GLU A 45 -7.25 -0.77 10.83
N THR A 46 -6.21 -1.13 11.60
CA THR A 46 -5.17 -0.18 12.02
C THR A 46 -4.28 0.30 10.87
N THR A 47 -4.24 -0.43 9.77
CA THR A 47 -3.56 0.01 8.54
C THR A 47 -4.44 0.94 7.73
N MET A 48 -5.76 0.65 7.62
CA MET A 48 -6.70 1.49 6.89
C MET A 48 -6.95 2.84 7.58
N ASP A 49 -7.02 2.88 8.90
CA ASP A 49 -7.21 4.12 9.68
C ASP A 49 -5.91 4.92 9.86
N GLY A 50 -4.77 4.37 9.39
CA GLY A 50 -3.46 5.01 9.48
C GLY A 50 -2.82 4.99 10.86
N SER A 51 -3.41 4.30 11.85
CA SER A 51 -2.86 4.22 13.21
C SER A 51 -1.61 3.34 13.28
N TYR A 52 -1.50 2.32 12.41
CA TYR A 52 -0.31 1.48 12.29
C TYR A 52 0.73 2.14 11.40
N ASN A 53 1.54 3.00 11.97
CA ASN A 53 2.66 3.67 11.31
C ASN A 53 3.91 3.60 12.22
N PRO A 54 5.13 3.71 11.68
CA PRO A 54 5.50 4.07 10.30
C PRO A 54 5.67 2.89 9.34
N LEU A 55 5.37 1.66 9.72
CA LEU A 55 5.66 0.47 8.92
C LEU A 55 4.64 0.19 7.80
N ALA A 56 3.42 0.71 7.92
CA ALA A 56 2.44 0.63 6.84
C ALA A 56 2.85 1.54 5.66
N ARG A 57 2.79 1.01 4.45
CA ARG A 57 3.08 1.75 3.22
C ARG A 57 2.32 1.16 2.05
N PRO A 58 1.92 1.98 1.06
CA PRO A 58 1.26 1.48 -0.14
C PRO A 58 2.23 0.73 -1.06
N LEU A 59 1.68 -0.12 -1.91
CA LEU A 59 2.36 -0.67 -3.08
C LEU A 59 2.11 0.24 -4.27
N PHE A 60 3.11 0.36 -5.14
CA PHE A 60 3.07 1.24 -6.30
C PHE A 60 3.31 0.46 -7.58
N ILE A 61 2.64 0.91 -8.64
CA ILE A 61 3.00 0.56 -10.00
C ILE A 61 3.56 1.81 -10.69
N TYR A 62 4.53 1.63 -11.57
CA TYR A 62 5.11 2.69 -12.37
C TYR A 62 4.74 2.50 -13.82
N LEU A 63 4.27 3.56 -14.45
CA LEU A 63 3.84 3.57 -15.84
C LEU A 63 4.75 4.47 -16.66
N ASN A 64 5.15 4.00 -17.83
CA ASN A 64 5.76 4.87 -18.82
C ASN A 64 4.69 5.81 -19.36
N ALA A 65 4.81 7.11 -19.13
CA ALA A 65 3.79 8.11 -19.46
C ALA A 65 3.45 8.14 -20.95
N THR A 66 4.44 8.01 -21.83
CA THR A 66 4.24 7.98 -23.28
C THR A 66 3.43 6.75 -23.70
N LYS A 67 3.79 5.57 -23.19
CA LYS A 67 3.02 4.34 -23.49
C LYS A 67 1.62 4.38 -22.90
N ALA A 68 1.47 4.87 -21.67
CA ALA A 68 0.17 5.03 -21.02
C ALA A 68 -0.76 5.98 -21.79
N ALA A 69 -0.20 7.01 -22.45
CA ALA A 69 -0.95 7.97 -23.27
C ALA A 69 -1.35 7.45 -24.65
N PHE A 70 -0.46 6.69 -25.31
CA PHE A 70 -0.59 6.40 -26.75
C PHE A 70 -0.73 4.92 -27.11
N ASP A 71 -0.38 3.98 -26.21
CA ASP A 71 -0.52 2.54 -26.48
C ASP A 71 -1.90 2.05 -26.00
N PRO A 72 -2.80 1.63 -26.89
CA PRO A 72 -4.15 1.19 -26.54
C PRO A 72 -4.17 -0.07 -25.66
N ASN A 73 -3.17 -0.95 -25.78
CA ASN A 73 -3.10 -2.15 -24.95
C ASN A 73 -2.69 -1.82 -23.50
N VAL A 74 -1.71 -0.93 -23.34
CA VAL A 74 -1.32 -0.41 -22.02
C VAL A 74 -2.49 0.30 -21.36
N LYS A 75 -3.21 1.13 -22.11
CA LYS A 75 -4.40 1.84 -21.62
C LYS A 75 -5.48 0.89 -21.11
N LYS A 76 -5.86 -0.10 -21.92
CA LYS A 76 -6.85 -1.13 -21.55
C LYS A 76 -6.41 -1.92 -20.30
N PHE A 77 -5.13 -2.28 -20.22
CA PHE A 77 -4.59 -2.98 -19.07
C PHE A 77 -4.71 -2.15 -17.78
N ILE A 78 -4.34 -0.87 -17.83
CA ILE A 78 -4.39 0.02 -16.65
C ILE A 78 -5.83 0.24 -16.21
N GLU A 79 -6.75 0.49 -17.14
CA GLU A 79 -8.18 0.66 -16.86
C GLU A 79 -8.77 -0.58 -16.20
N TYR A 80 -8.44 -1.76 -16.73
CA TYR A 80 -8.83 -3.04 -16.13
C TYR A 80 -8.23 -3.22 -14.73
N TYR A 81 -6.93 -2.95 -14.59
CA TYR A 81 -6.23 -3.05 -13.31
C TYR A 81 -6.87 -2.14 -12.24
N LEU A 82 -7.07 -0.87 -12.52
CA LEU A 82 -7.66 0.09 -11.57
C LEU A 82 -9.10 -0.30 -11.19
N LYS A 83 -9.87 -0.77 -12.15
CA LYS A 83 -11.26 -1.24 -11.92
C LYS A 83 -11.33 -2.44 -10.96
N HIS A 84 -10.35 -3.33 -11.00
CA HIS A 84 -10.35 -4.59 -10.26
C HIS A 84 -9.37 -4.63 -9.09
N ALA A 85 -8.50 -3.61 -8.94
CA ALA A 85 -7.41 -3.59 -7.97
C ALA A 85 -7.87 -3.84 -6.53
N GLY A 86 -8.97 -3.23 -6.10
CA GLY A 86 -9.49 -3.42 -4.75
C GLY A 86 -9.88 -4.86 -4.44
N LYS A 87 -10.57 -5.51 -5.36
CA LYS A 87 -10.96 -6.92 -5.22
C LYS A 87 -9.74 -7.85 -5.24
N MET A 88 -8.86 -7.66 -6.23
CA MET A 88 -7.65 -8.46 -6.36
C MET A 88 -6.71 -8.31 -5.16
N ALA A 89 -6.58 -7.09 -4.61
CA ALA A 89 -5.80 -6.85 -3.41
C ALA A 89 -6.31 -7.70 -2.24
N GLN A 90 -7.62 -7.77 -2.02
CA GLN A 90 -8.21 -8.61 -0.97
C GLN A 90 -7.96 -10.09 -1.20
N GLU A 91 -8.12 -10.57 -2.44
CA GLU A 91 -7.92 -11.98 -2.80
C GLU A 91 -6.49 -12.47 -2.54
N VAL A 92 -5.49 -11.59 -2.67
CA VAL A 92 -4.08 -11.91 -2.40
C VAL A 92 -3.62 -11.48 -1.00
N GLY A 93 -4.55 -11.11 -0.11
CA GLY A 93 -4.26 -10.76 1.28
C GLY A 93 -3.63 -9.37 1.48
N TYR A 94 -3.63 -8.51 0.46
CA TYR A 94 -3.28 -7.10 0.63
C TYR A 94 -4.46 -6.28 1.13
N ILE A 95 -4.16 -5.13 1.70
CA ILE A 95 -5.15 -4.18 2.18
C ILE A 95 -5.56 -3.26 1.03
N PRO A 96 -6.84 -3.31 0.60
CA PRO A 96 -7.32 -2.43 -0.47
C PRO A 96 -7.42 -0.99 0.02
N PHE A 97 -7.29 -0.05 -0.87
CA PHE A 97 -7.66 1.33 -0.64
C PHE A 97 -9.18 1.50 -0.60
N SER A 98 -9.63 2.60 -0.04
CA SER A 98 -11.03 3.03 -0.11
C SER A 98 -11.44 3.35 -1.56
N LYS A 99 -12.74 3.38 -1.82
CA LYS A 99 -13.27 3.75 -3.15
C LYS A 99 -12.83 5.15 -3.59
N ASP A 100 -12.78 6.09 -2.64
CA ASP A 100 -12.38 7.47 -2.90
C ASP A 100 -10.89 7.58 -3.24
N GLU A 101 -10.06 6.77 -2.60
CA GLU A 101 -8.63 6.69 -2.90
C GLU A 101 -8.38 6.08 -4.28
N TYR A 102 -9.07 4.98 -4.64
CA TYR A 102 -8.99 4.42 -6.00
C TYR A 102 -9.47 5.42 -7.05
N LYS A 103 -10.53 6.18 -6.76
CA LYS A 103 -10.99 7.24 -7.65
C LYS A 103 -9.94 8.35 -7.82
N ALA A 104 -9.28 8.77 -6.76
CA ALA A 104 -8.21 9.76 -6.83
C ALA A 104 -7.02 9.25 -7.67
N ILE A 105 -6.66 7.98 -7.56
CA ILE A 105 -5.63 7.33 -8.38
C ILE A 105 -6.04 7.30 -9.86
N GLU A 106 -7.30 6.96 -10.14
CA GLU A 106 -7.84 6.95 -11.51
C GLU A 106 -7.83 8.35 -12.14
N ASP A 107 -8.24 9.36 -11.38
CA ASP A 107 -8.23 10.75 -11.83
C ASP A 107 -6.79 11.27 -12.07
N HIS A 108 -5.83 10.86 -11.23
CA HIS A 108 -4.41 11.13 -11.44
C HIS A 108 -3.89 10.50 -12.73
N TYR A 109 -4.22 9.25 -12.98
CA TYR A 109 -3.87 8.54 -14.22
C TYR A 109 -4.50 9.21 -15.45
N LYS A 110 -5.81 9.52 -15.43
CA LYS A 110 -6.52 10.20 -16.53
C LYS A 110 -5.94 11.57 -16.85
N GLY A 111 -5.46 12.26 -15.83
CA GLY A 111 -4.77 13.54 -15.98
C GLY A 111 -3.36 13.43 -16.53
N LEU A 112 -2.82 12.22 -16.76
CA LEU A 112 -1.43 11.93 -17.19
C LEU A 112 -0.40 12.71 -16.37
N LYS A 113 -0.67 12.91 -15.09
CA LYS A 113 0.24 13.60 -14.18
C LYS A 113 1.47 12.71 -13.93
N THR A 114 2.64 13.24 -14.25
CA THR A 114 3.93 12.57 -14.06
C THR A 114 4.59 13.01 -12.76
N GLY A 115 5.55 12.24 -12.27
CA GLY A 115 6.30 12.49 -11.06
C GLY A 115 6.27 11.30 -10.11
N THR A 116 6.94 11.44 -8.98
CA THR A 116 6.93 10.44 -7.92
C THR A 116 6.42 11.03 -6.61
N ALA A 117 5.62 10.27 -5.87
CA ALA A 117 5.18 10.64 -4.53
C ALA A 117 6.29 10.46 -3.46
N PHE A 118 7.49 10.00 -3.87
CA PHE A 118 8.56 9.60 -2.95
C PHE A 118 9.73 10.58 -2.80
N GLU A 119 9.69 11.73 -3.42
CA GLU A 119 10.76 12.72 -3.26
C GLU A 119 10.87 13.25 -1.83
N LYS A 120 9.79 13.16 -1.06
CA LYS A 120 9.79 13.44 0.38
C LYS A 120 9.27 12.21 1.13
N PRO A 121 9.84 11.88 2.31
CA PRO A 121 9.39 10.73 3.06
C PRO A 121 7.90 10.87 3.41
N ALA A 122 7.09 10.02 2.80
CA ALA A 122 5.64 10.03 2.88
C ALA A 122 5.12 9.08 3.98
N ILE A 123 5.81 9.01 5.11
CA ILE A 123 5.44 8.15 6.23
C ILE A 123 4.12 8.64 6.83
N GLY A 124 3.10 7.78 6.83
CA GLY A 124 1.80 8.07 7.43
C GLY A 124 0.89 8.99 6.62
N LEU A 125 1.22 9.29 5.35
CA LEU A 125 0.35 10.07 4.46
C LEU A 125 -0.73 9.19 3.83
N SER A 126 -1.93 9.74 3.67
CA SER A 126 -2.98 9.14 2.85
C SER A 126 -2.60 9.18 1.36
N VAL A 127 -3.23 8.30 0.55
CA VAL A 127 -3.06 8.32 -0.92
C VAL A 127 -3.33 9.70 -1.50
N LYS A 128 -4.37 10.37 -1.05
CA LYS A 128 -4.73 11.73 -1.51
C LYS A 128 -3.60 12.73 -1.25
N GLN A 129 -3.06 12.75 -0.04
CA GLN A 129 -1.93 13.61 0.30
C GLN A 129 -0.67 13.30 -0.52
N MET A 130 -0.40 12.02 -0.78
CA MET A 130 0.72 11.61 -1.64
C MET A 130 0.56 12.08 -3.08
N LEU A 131 -0.65 11.99 -3.64
CA LEU A 131 -0.94 12.46 -4.99
C LEU A 131 -0.87 13.99 -5.10
N GLU A 132 -1.29 14.73 -4.08
CA GLU A 132 -1.14 16.18 -4.00
C GLU A 132 0.34 16.61 -3.98
N LEU A 133 1.18 15.91 -3.21
CA LEU A 133 2.62 16.17 -3.18
C LEU A 133 3.30 15.88 -4.52
N SER A 134 2.90 14.80 -5.22
CA SER A 134 3.45 14.49 -6.54
C SER A 134 3.07 15.53 -7.61
N ALA A 135 1.91 16.18 -7.45
CA ALA A 135 1.46 17.24 -8.35
C ALA A 135 2.14 18.60 -8.10
N ALA A 136 2.62 18.85 -6.88
CA ALA A 136 3.27 20.10 -6.50
C ALA A 136 4.77 20.18 -6.88
N ASN A 137 5.36 19.07 -7.30
CA ASN A 137 6.78 18.97 -7.66
C ASN A 137 7.02 19.11 -9.18
N LYS A 138 6.23 19.92 -9.88
CA LYS A 138 6.44 20.29 -11.29
C LYS A 138 7.09 21.66 -11.40
#